data_2bc75adca9fc4655aed3a23000ee3acd
#
_entry.id   2bc75adca9fc4655aed3a23000ee3acd
#
_cell.length_a   1.000
_cell.length_b   1.000
_cell.length_c   1.000
_cell.angle_alpha   90.00
_cell.angle_beta   90.00
_cell.angle_gamma   90.00
#
_symmetry.space_group_name_H-M   'P 1'
#
loop_
_entity.id
_entity.type
_entity.pdbx_description
1 polymer ?
#
loop_
_entity_poly.entity_id
_entity_poly.type
_entity_poly.pdbx_seq_one_letter_code
_entity_poly.pdbx_strand_id
1 'polypeptide(L)'
;MKIIIATPSPYARKARVALREKNIDFEEIIDVPWNTNTLTQGINPLGKVPVLLHGDNKPLFDSRLIVQYLDYYKPQPLLYPKDLEDNHSARLVETVADGVCDAIVLIFLENARKETLRSKDWIKRQESKIYGGVKYLANHLEEKKYFVGNHFNIADICGFSCLEYLDLRFPKFQWRSEYQNLENYWKIHKDRQSFKETKPTAQIIEPLED
;
A
#
# COMPACT_ATOMS: atom_id res chain seq x y z
N MET A 1 -3.06 -14.38 -14.75
CA MET A 1 -2.34 -14.38 -13.45
C MET A 1 -3.35 -14.49 -12.33
N LYS A 2 -2.95 -14.89 -11.11
CA LYS A 2 -3.78 -14.81 -9.91
C LYS A 2 -3.06 -14.02 -8.84
N ILE A 3 -3.77 -13.29 -8.01
CA ILE A 3 -3.16 -12.54 -6.90
C ILE A 3 -3.92 -12.81 -5.60
N ILE A 4 -3.20 -13.24 -4.57
CA ILE A 4 -3.74 -13.43 -3.23
C ILE A 4 -3.64 -12.10 -2.49
N ILE A 5 -4.74 -11.63 -1.96
CA ILE A 5 -4.87 -10.30 -1.34
C ILE A 5 -5.67 -10.35 -0.05
N ALA A 6 -5.47 -9.33 0.79
CA ALA A 6 -6.44 -8.90 1.79
C ALA A 6 -7.01 -7.54 1.37
N THR A 7 -8.33 -7.37 1.45
CA THR A 7 -9.00 -6.15 0.94
C THR A 7 -8.55 -4.86 1.63
N PRO A 8 -8.15 -4.82 2.93
CA PRO A 8 -7.63 -3.62 3.55
C PRO A 8 -6.14 -3.37 3.28
N SER A 9 -5.41 -4.35 2.72
CA SER A 9 -3.95 -4.27 2.61
C SER A 9 -3.50 -3.20 1.61
N PRO A 10 -2.72 -2.18 2.03
CA PRO A 10 -2.19 -1.16 1.14
C PRO A 10 -1.14 -1.73 0.17
N TYR A 11 -0.41 -2.78 0.58
CA TYR A 11 0.57 -3.47 -0.25
C TYR A 11 -0.10 -4.31 -1.34
N ALA A 12 -1.19 -5.01 -1.00
CA ALA A 12 -1.99 -5.72 -1.99
C ALA A 12 -2.63 -4.73 -2.96
N ARG A 13 -3.09 -3.58 -2.48
CA ARG A 13 -3.63 -2.51 -3.31
C ARG A 13 -2.60 -1.99 -4.31
N LYS A 14 -1.35 -1.76 -3.89
CA LYS A 14 -0.25 -1.38 -4.80
C LYS A 14 -0.16 -2.32 -6.00
N ALA A 15 -0.10 -3.63 -5.76
CA ALA A 15 -0.01 -4.63 -6.82
C ALA A 15 -1.28 -4.69 -7.69
N ARG A 16 -2.47 -4.59 -7.08
CA ARG A 16 -3.77 -4.56 -7.79
C ARG A 16 -3.89 -3.36 -8.72
N VAL A 17 -3.48 -2.18 -8.26
CA VAL A 17 -3.45 -0.96 -9.07
C VAL A 17 -2.46 -1.14 -10.23
N ALA A 18 -1.25 -1.64 -9.97
CA ALA A 18 -0.25 -1.87 -11.00
C ALA A 18 -0.73 -2.83 -12.10
N LEU A 19 -1.39 -3.94 -11.75
CA LEU A 19 -1.99 -4.87 -12.69
C LEU A 19 -3.04 -4.19 -13.59
N ARG A 20 -3.92 -3.36 -13.01
CA ARG A 20 -4.94 -2.62 -13.75
C ARG A 20 -4.36 -1.56 -14.67
N GLU A 21 -3.41 -0.76 -14.19
CA GLU A 21 -2.73 0.27 -14.98
C GLU A 21 -2.02 -0.34 -16.19
N LYS A 22 -1.55 -1.55 -16.08
CA LYS A 22 -0.92 -2.30 -17.16
C LYS A 22 -1.90 -3.06 -18.04
N ASN A 23 -3.21 -3.02 -17.77
CA ASN A 23 -4.20 -3.84 -18.47
C ASN A 23 -3.73 -5.31 -18.58
N ILE A 24 -3.42 -5.90 -17.44
CA ILE A 24 -3.08 -7.32 -17.30
C ILE A 24 -4.28 -8.02 -16.68
N ASP A 25 -4.79 -9.07 -17.32
CA ASP A 25 -5.88 -9.88 -16.79
C ASP A 25 -5.41 -10.72 -15.61
N PHE A 26 -6.16 -10.69 -14.52
CA PHE A 26 -5.88 -11.44 -13.31
C PHE A 26 -7.14 -11.77 -12.52
N GLU A 27 -7.05 -12.82 -11.71
CA GLU A 27 -8.05 -13.24 -10.73
C GLU A 27 -7.60 -12.82 -9.33
N GLU A 28 -8.50 -12.25 -8.53
CA GLU A 28 -8.25 -11.93 -7.13
C GLU A 28 -8.70 -13.09 -6.24
N ILE A 29 -7.80 -13.60 -5.40
CA ILE A 29 -8.10 -14.57 -4.35
C ILE A 29 -8.03 -13.81 -3.03
N ILE A 30 -9.19 -13.65 -2.37
CA ILE A 30 -9.26 -12.95 -1.09
C ILE A 30 -8.85 -13.91 0.02
N ASP A 31 -7.91 -13.49 0.85
CA ASP A 31 -7.41 -14.21 2.01
C ASP A 31 -7.33 -13.27 3.23
N VAL A 32 -7.31 -13.84 4.42
CA VAL A 32 -7.10 -13.12 5.68
C VAL A 32 -5.85 -13.69 6.34
N PRO A 33 -4.67 -13.10 6.14
CA PRO A 33 -3.39 -13.68 6.58
C PRO A 33 -3.27 -13.91 8.09
N TRP A 34 -4.16 -13.32 8.86
CA TRP A 34 -4.21 -13.43 10.34
C TRP A 34 -5.05 -14.60 10.83
N ASN A 35 -5.84 -15.22 9.96
CA ASN A 35 -6.69 -16.35 10.32
C ASN A 35 -5.90 -17.66 10.30
N THR A 36 -6.34 -18.62 11.12
CA THR A 36 -5.68 -19.94 11.25
C THR A 36 -5.66 -20.72 9.94
N ASN A 37 -6.69 -20.56 9.10
CA ASN A 37 -6.85 -21.29 7.83
C ASN A 37 -6.44 -20.45 6.62
N THR A 38 -5.44 -19.59 6.74
CA THR A 38 -4.94 -18.75 5.64
C THR A 38 -4.21 -19.57 4.57
N LEU A 39 -4.50 -19.27 3.30
CA LEU A 39 -3.75 -19.83 2.17
C LEU A 39 -2.32 -19.28 2.11
N THR A 40 -2.15 -18.06 2.58
CA THR A 40 -0.91 -17.30 2.42
C THR A 40 0.28 -17.97 3.11
N GLN A 41 0.11 -18.57 4.29
CA GLN A 41 1.21 -19.22 5.02
C GLN A 41 1.83 -20.41 4.29
N GLY A 42 1.03 -21.15 3.52
CA GLY A 42 1.50 -22.28 2.71
C GLY A 42 2.30 -21.87 1.47
N ILE A 43 2.24 -20.59 1.08
CA ILE A 43 2.80 -20.10 -0.18
C ILE A 43 3.91 -19.06 0.06
N ASN A 44 3.69 -18.14 0.99
CA ASN A 44 4.66 -17.13 1.40
C ASN A 44 5.14 -17.42 2.83
N PRO A 45 6.42 -17.76 3.03
CA PRO A 45 6.95 -18.09 4.35
C PRO A 45 6.86 -16.94 5.37
N LEU A 46 6.62 -15.71 4.90
CA LEU A 46 6.41 -14.55 5.76
C LEU A 46 4.95 -14.36 6.19
N GLY A 47 4.01 -15.20 5.67
CA GLY A 47 2.58 -15.09 5.96
C GLY A 47 1.96 -13.74 5.56
N LYS A 48 2.48 -13.09 4.49
CA LYS A 48 2.08 -11.75 4.07
C LYS A 48 1.47 -11.73 2.68
N VAL A 49 0.53 -10.82 2.47
CA VAL A 49 -0.04 -10.48 1.17
C VAL A 49 0.50 -9.12 0.69
N PRO A 50 0.58 -8.89 -0.64
CA PRO A 50 0.12 -9.74 -1.75
C PRO A 50 1.07 -10.89 -2.07
N VAL A 51 0.51 -11.93 -2.72
CA VAL A 51 1.29 -12.95 -3.42
C VAL A 51 0.75 -13.04 -4.85
N LEU A 52 1.60 -12.79 -5.84
CA LEU A 52 1.26 -12.98 -7.26
C LEU A 52 1.63 -14.41 -7.68
N LEU A 53 0.67 -15.15 -8.22
CA LEU A 53 0.89 -16.45 -8.86
C LEU A 53 0.98 -16.24 -10.38
N HIS A 54 2.16 -16.51 -10.95
CA HIS A 54 2.43 -16.33 -12.37
C HIS A 54 2.96 -17.62 -13.03
N GLY A 55 2.92 -17.68 -14.36
CA GLY A 55 3.33 -18.89 -15.10
C GLY A 55 2.63 -20.13 -14.53
N ASP A 56 3.39 -21.16 -14.19
CA ASP A 56 2.91 -22.42 -13.59
C ASP A 56 2.58 -22.27 -12.09
N ASN A 57 1.87 -21.20 -11.71
CA ASN A 57 1.54 -20.82 -10.33
C ASN A 57 2.77 -20.57 -9.44
N LYS A 58 3.88 -20.08 -10.01
CA LYS A 58 5.06 -19.67 -9.23
C LYS A 58 4.74 -18.44 -8.38
N PRO A 59 4.96 -18.51 -7.06
CA PRO A 59 4.67 -17.37 -6.18
C PRO A 59 5.74 -16.30 -6.29
N LEU A 60 5.29 -15.04 -6.32
CA LEU A 60 6.13 -13.85 -6.26
C LEU A 60 5.60 -12.92 -5.18
N PHE A 61 6.45 -12.47 -4.29
CA PHE A 61 6.24 -11.51 -3.20
C PHE A 61 7.59 -10.83 -2.88
N ASP A 62 7.68 -9.59 -2.36
CA ASP A 62 6.59 -8.73 -1.89
C ASP A 62 6.00 -7.83 -2.99
N SER A 63 5.20 -6.82 -2.59
CA SER A 63 4.54 -5.91 -3.52
C SER A 63 5.50 -5.13 -4.43
N ARG A 64 6.68 -4.76 -3.94
CA ARG A 64 7.72 -4.05 -4.71
C ARG A 64 8.25 -4.94 -5.83
N LEU A 65 8.57 -6.18 -5.49
CA LEU A 65 9.07 -7.15 -6.46
C LEU A 65 7.98 -7.50 -7.50
N ILE A 66 6.71 -7.59 -7.06
CA ILE A 66 5.60 -7.80 -7.98
C ILE A 66 5.53 -6.66 -9.00
N VAL A 67 5.54 -5.39 -8.58
CA VAL A 67 5.45 -4.26 -9.52
C VAL A 67 6.65 -4.22 -10.46
N GLN A 68 7.86 -4.49 -9.96
CA GLN A 68 9.05 -4.60 -10.82
C GLN A 68 8.90 -5.71 -11.87
N TYR A 69 8.42 -6.88 -11.45
CA TYR A 69 8.15 -7.99 -12.37
C TYR A 69 7.13 -7.59 -13.45
N LEU A 70 6.06 -6.88 -13.07
CA LEU A 70 5.06 -6.41 -14.02
C LEU A 70 5.62 -5.42 -15.04
N ASP A 71 6.59 -4.59 -14.66
CA ASP A 71 7.30 -3.69 -15.59
C ASP A 71 8.15 -4.47 -16.61
N TYR A 72 8.75 -5.61 -16.22
CA TYR A 72 9.41 -6.49 -17.17
C TYR A 72 8.43 -7.28 -18.04
N TYR A 73 7.36 -7.80 -17.42
CA TYR A 73 6.37 -8.63 -18.12
C TYR A 73 5.60 -7.87 -19.18
N LYS A 74 5.21 -6.63 -18.88
CA LYS A 74 4.51 -5.71 -19.80
C LYS A 74 5.11 -4.31 -19.65
N PRO A 75 6.12 -3.95 -20.45
CA PRO A 75 6.88 -2.71 -20.24
C PRO A 75 6.08 -1.41 -20.33
N GLN A 76 4.90 -1.41 -20.98
CA GLN A 76 4.08 -0.21 -21.13
C GLN A 76 2.69 -0.37 -20.47
N PRO A 77 2.23 0.68 -19.74
CA PRO A 77 2.99 1.85 -19.27
C PRO A 77 4.05 1.46 -18.24
N LEU A 78 5.20 2.14 -18.27
CA LEU A 78 6.25 1.90 -17.27
C LEU A 78 5.86 2.55 -15.94
N LEU A 79 5.91 1.79 -14.84
CA LEU A 79 5.56 2.27 -13.52
C LEU A 79 6.79 2.79 -12.73
N TYR A 80 7.96 2.18 -12.92
CA TYR A 80 9.21 2.75 -12.41
C TYR A 80 9.85 3.64 -13.49
N PRO A 81 10.08 4.94 -13.24
CA PRO A 81 10.71 5.83 -14.20
C PRO A 81 12.06 5.30 -14.71
N LYS A 82 12.41 5.58 -15.96
CA LYS A 82 13.70 5.17 -16.55
C LYS A 82 14.85 6.09 -16.16
N ASP A 83 14.56 7.38 -16.03
CA ASP A 83 15.54 8.35 -15.55
C ASP A 83 15.99 7.97 -14.14
N LEU A 84 17.29 8.09 -13.87
CA LEU A 84 17.88 7.63 -12.62
C LEU A 84 17.37 8.44 -11.42
N GLU A 85 17.32 9.75 -11.55
CA GLU A 85 16.91 10.65 -10.47
C GLU A 85 15.42 10.50 -10.18
N ASP A 86 14.58 10.45 -11.22
CA ASP A 86 13.15 10.19 -11.08
C ASP A 86 12.89 8.78 -10.49
N ASN A 87 13.68 7.78 -10.88
CA ASN A 87 13.55 6.42 -10.33
C ASN A 87 13.89 6.38 -8.83
N HIS A 88 15.00 7.01 -8.43
CA HIS A 88 15.36 7.11 -7.02
C HIS A 88 14.31 7.87 -6.22
N SER A 89 13.85 9.00 -6.74
CA SER A 89 12.79 9.81 -6.14
C SER A 89 11.50 9.02 -5.97
N ALA A 90 11.06 8.28 -7.00
CA ALA A 90 9.86 7.45 -6.94
C ALA A 90 9.98 6.32 -5.92
N ARG A 91 11.13 5.65 -5.85
CA ARG A 91 11.41 4.62 -4.86
C ARG A 91 11.49 5.17 -3.43
N LEU A 92 11.95 6.41 -3.26
CA LEU A 92 11.97 7.06 -1.96
C LEU A 92 10.55 7.37 -1.48
N VAL A 93 9.68 7.88 -2.35
CA VAL A 93 8.25 8.07 -2.05
C VAL A 93 7.59 6.72 -1.72
N GLU A 94 7.84 5.66 -2.52
CA GLU A 94 7.37 4.30 -2.22
C GLU A 94 7.83 3.84 -0.84
N THR A 95 9.10 4.04 -0.51
CA THR A 95 9.68 3.63 0.79
C THR A 95 9.02 4.35 1.96
N VAL A 96 8.79 5.65 1.84
CA VAL A 96 8.14 6.44 2.89
C VAL A 96 6.67 6.07 3.03
N ALA A 97 5.94 5.93 1.93
CA ALA A 97 4.54 5.54 1.95
C ALA A 97 4.35 4.14 2.56
N ASP A 98 5.18 3.16 2.18
CA ASP A 98 5.18 1.82 2.77
C ASP A 98 5.51 1.89 4.28
N GLY A 99 6.50 2.69 4.68
CA GLY A 99 6.87 2.85 6.10
C GLY A 99 5.77 3.51 6.95
N VAL A 100 4.97 4.41 6.38
CA VAL A 100 3.75 4.93 7.03
C VAL A 100 2.73 3.81 7.18
N CYS A 101 2.48 3.02 6.13
CA CYS A 101 1.57 1.89 6.18
C CYS A 101 2.02 0.83 7.21
N ASP A 102 3.32 0.54 7.30
CA ASP A 102 3.89 -0.36 8.32
C ASP A 102 3.58 0.15 9.74
N ALA A 103 3.77 1.44 9.99
CA ALA A 103 3.48 2.03 11.29
C ALA A 103 1.99 1.94 11.65
N ILE A 104 1.09 2.13 10.67
CA ILE A 104 -0.36 1.98 10.85
C ILE A 104 -0.72 0.52 11.18
N VAL A 105 -0.15 -0.46 10.46
CA VAL A 105 -0.36 -1.88 10.75
C VAL A 105 0.09 -2.22 12.17
N LEU A 106 1.26 -1.73 12.59
CA LEU A 106 1.77 -1.98 13.94
C LEU A 106 0.86 -1.38 15.03
N ILE A 107 0.31 -0.19 14.82
CA ILE A 107 -0.68 0.39 15.75
C ILE A 107 -1.97 -0.43 15.75
N PHE A 108 -2.43 -0.87 14.58
CA PHE A 108 -3.64 -1.69 14.47
C PHE A 108 -3.50 -3.00 15.27
N LEU A 109 -2.38 -3.69 15.13
CA LEU A 109 -2.09 -4.93 15.85
C LEU A 109 -1.91 -4.70 17.35
N GLU A 110 -1.23 -3.64 17.75
CA GLU A 110 -1.06 -3.31 19.16
C GLU A 110 -2.41 -2.99 19.82
N ASN A 111 -3.31 -2.33 19.10
CA ASN A 111 -4.67 -2.04 19.58
C ASN A 111 -5.58 -3.27 19.62
N ALA A 112 -5.27 -4.33 18.87
CA ALA A 112 -6.00 -5.60 18.94
C ALA A 112 -5.65 -6.42 20.20
N ARG A 113 -4.52 -6.10 20.86
CA ARG A 113 -4.14 -6.76 22.12
C ARG A 113 -5.06 -6.36 23.29
N LYS A 114 -5.10 -7.17 24.33
CA LYS A 114 -5.75 -6.81 25.62
C LYS A 114 -5.17 -5.47 26.11
N GLU A 115 -6.01 -4.58 26.60
CA GLU A 115 -5.61 -3.20 26.96
C GLU A 115 -4.42 -3.17 27.93
N THR A 116 -4.39 -4.10 28.91
CA THR A 116 -3.32 -4.23 29.89
C THR A 116 -1.96 -4.63 29.31
N LEU A 117 -1.94 -5.12 28.06
CA LEU A 117 -0.73 -5.57 27.35
C LEU A 117 -0.27 -4.55 26.28
N ARG A 118 -1.00 -3.44 26.11
CA ARG A 118 -0.67 -2.42 25.10
C ARG A 118 0.44 -1.51 25.58
N SER A 119 1.44 -1.29 24.74
CA SER A 119 2.51 -0.33 24.98
C SER A 119 2.16 1.04 24.41
N LYS A 120 1.85 1.99 25.30
CA LYS A 120 1.57 3.40 24.90
C LYS A 120 2.78 4.04 24.25
N ASP A 121 3.98 3.77 24.70
CA ASP A 121 5.23 4.32 24.15
C ASP A 121 5.51 3.76 22.75
N TRP A 122 5.21 2.48 22.54
CA TRP A 122 5.31 1.88 21.21
C TRP A 122 4.33 2.52 20.23
N ILE A 123 3.07 2.67 20.62
CA ILE A 123 2.05 3.36 19.81
C ILE A 123 2.52 4.77 19.46
N LYS A 124 2.95 5.57 20.45
CA LYS A 124 3.46 6.93 20.25
C LYS A 124 4.64 6.97 19.28
N ARG A 125 5.54 5.99 19.36
CA ARG A 125 6.66 5.87 18.42
C ARG A 125 6.18 5.62 16.99
N GLN A 126 5.17 4.77 16.78
CA GLN A 126 4.61 4.53 15.44
C GLN A 126 3.84 5.78 14.94
N GLU A 127 3.10 6.45 15.79
CA GLU A 127 2.44 7.72 15.45
C GLU A 127 3.44 8.78 14.93
N SER A 128 4.57 8.91 15.60
CA SER A 128 5.63 9.82 15.13
C SER A 128 6.12 9.51 13.71
N LYS A 129 6.19 8.23 13.34
CA LYS A 129 6.54 7.83 11.97
C LYS A 129 5.43 8.18 10.98
N ILE A 130 4.17 8.01 11.36
CA ILE A 130 3.03 8.36 10.51
C ILE A 130 3.05 9.87 10.22
N TYR A 131 3.09 10.70 11.25
CA TYR A 131 3.11 12.17 11.09
C TYR A 131 4.33 12.65 10.30
N GLY A 132 5.51 12.13 10.61
CA GLY A 132 6.75 12.47 9.90
C GLY A 132 6.72 12.04 8.43
N GLY A 133 6.24 10.84 8.15
CA GLY A 133 6.13 10.30 6.78
C GLY A 133 5.12 11.06 5.94
N VAL A 134 3.93 11.38 6.48
CA VAL A 134 2.93 12.18 5.75
C VAL A 134 3.43 13.59 5.48
N LYS A 135 4.09 14.23 6.47
CA LYS A 135 4.75 15.53 6.28
C LYS A 135 5.79 15.47 5.16
N TYR A 136 6.59 14.40 5.11
CA TYR A 136 7.56 14.19 4.03
C TYR A 136 6.86 14.10 2.68
N LEU A 137 5.79 13.28 2.56
CA LEU A 137 5.02 13.14 1.32
C LEU A 137 4.43 14.49 0.87
N ALA A 138 3.88 15.28 1.80
CA ALA A 138 3.36 16.61 1.49
C ALA A 138 4.45 17.54 0.96
N ASN A 139 5.59 17.59 1.63
CA ASN A 139 6.73 18.44 1.22
C ASN A 139 7.33 17.99 -0.12
N HIS A 140 7.35 16.69 -0.40
CA HIS A 140 7.87 16.14 -1.65
C HIS A 140 6.92 16.41 -2.83
N LEU A 141 5.62 16.30 -2.60
CA LEU A 141 4.59 16.57 -3.62
C LEU A 141 4.58 18.04 -4.02
N GLU A 142 4.73 18.98 -3.06
CA GLU A 142 4.52 20.40 -3.28
C GLU A 142 3.12 20.67 -3.91
N GLU A 143 3.05 21.43 -4.99
CA GLU A 143 1.82 21.69 -5.77
C GLU A 143 1.76 20.88 -7.09
N LYS A 144 2.51 19.78 -7.16
CA LYS A 144 2.62 18.96 -8.37
C LYS A 144 1.39 18.06 -8.56
N LYS A 145 1.10 17.72 -9.81
CA LYS A 145 0.05 16.76 -10.15
C LYS A 145 0.43 15.32 -9.86
N TYR A 146 1.71 14.98 -9.93
CA TYR A 146 2.29 13.66 -9.65
C TYR A 146 3.43 13.81 -8.66
N PHE A 147 3.67 12.79 -7.84
CA PHE A 147 4.78 12.83 -6.88
C PHE A 147 6.14 12.97 -7.57
N VAL A 148 6.31 12.34 -8.73
CA VAL A 148 7.57 12.37 -9.47
C VAL A 148 7.30 12.47 -10.96
N GLY A 149 8.06 13.34 -11.65
CA GLY A 149 7.96 13.54 -13.08
C GLY A 149 6.60 14.09 -13.53
N ASN A 150 6.25 13.83 -14.78
CA ASN A 150 5.04 14.37 -15.43
C ASN A 150 4.00 13.27 -15.75
N HIS A 151 4.20 12.05 -15.28
CA HIS A 151 3.33 10.91 -15.57
C HIS A 151 3.05 10.11 -14.31
N PHE A 152 1.88 9.50 -14.29
CA PHE A 152 1.48 8.57 -13.22
C PHE A 152 2.46 7.40 -13.14
N ASN A 153 2.97 7.12 -11.92
CA ASN A 153 4.00 6.12 -11.68
C ASN A 153 3.86 5.47 -10.28
N ILE A 154 4.84 4.68 -9.88
CA ILE A 154 4.81 3.94 -8.61
C ILE A 154 4.69 4.86 -7.39
N ALA A 155 5.26 6.06 -7.42
CA ALA A 155 5.15 7.02 -6.33
C ALA A 155 3.69 7.44 -6.10
N ASP A 156 2.93 7.63 -7.19
CA ASP A 156 1.50 7.97 -7.12
C ASP A 156 0.68 6.79 -6.60
N ILE A 157 0.98 5.58 -7.05
CA ILE A 157 0.29 4.37 -6.56
C ILE A 157 0.47 4.23 -5.05
N CYS A 158 1.70 4.41 -4.56
CA CYS A 158 2.01 4.26 -3.14
C CYS A 158 1.48 5.41 -2.30
N GLY A 159 1.70 6.66 -2.73
CA GLY A 159 1.22 7.85 -2.04
C GLY A 159 -0.30 7.85 -1.89
N PHE A 160 -1.04 7.62 -2.98
CA PHE A 160 -2.49 7.56 -2.94
C PHE A 160 -3.01 6.41 -2.06
N SER A 161 -2.43 5.21 -2.19
CA SER A 161 -2.83 4.06 -1.39
C SER A 161 -2.58 4.28 0.11
N CYS A 162 -1.48 4.94 0.45
CA CYS A 162 -1.14 5.33 1.82
C CYS A 162 -2.18 6.30 2.41
N LEU A 163 -2.57 7.35 1.67
CA LEU A 163 -3.56 8.33 2.12
C LEU A 163 -4.93 7.69 2.41
N GLU A 164 -5.42 6.81 1.54
CA GLU A 164 -6.69 6.11 1.79
C GLU A 164 -6.58 5.02 2.86
N TYR A 165 -5.38 4.47 3.10
CA TYR A 165 -5.16 3.56 4.21
C TYR A 165 -5.17 4.29 5.57
N LEU A 166 -4.67 5.54 5.61
CA LEU A 166 -4.84 6.44 6.77
C LEU A 166 -6.32 6.64 7.09
N ASP A 167 -7.15 6.94 6.09
CA ASP A 167 -8.59 7.11 6.28
C ASP A 167 -9.24 5.87 6.88
N LEU A 168 -8.85 4.69 6.42
CA LEU A 168 -9.42 3.41 6.86
C LEU A 168 -8.99 3.04 8.29
N ARG A 169 -7.70 3.22 8.63
CA ARG A 169 -7.10 2.64 9.84
C ARG A 169 -6.62 3.64 10.88
N PHE A 170 -6.47 4.90 10.49
CA PHE A 170 -5.97 5.96 11.37
C PHE A 170 -6.77 7.27 11.22
N PRO A 171 -8.13 7.21 11.33
CA PRO A 171 -9.01 8.33 11.01
C PRO A 171 -8.86 9.54 11.96
N LYS A 172 -8.19 9.37 13.10
CA LYS A 172 -7.90 10.48 14.01
C LYS A 172 -6.93 11.50 13.42
N PHE A 173 -6.13 11.13 12.44
CA PHE A 173 -5.21 12.02 11.76
C PHE A 173 -5.91 12.71 10.58
N GLN A 174 -6.25 13.96 10.80
CA GLN A 174 -6.98 14.78 9.83
C GLN A 174 -6.04 15.36 8.76
N TRP A 175 -5.32 14.48 8.05
CA TRP A 175 -4.31 14.86 7.07
C TRP A 175 -4.83 15.79 5.96
N ARG A 176 -6.12 15.71 5.59
CA ARG A 176 -6.72 16.58 4.57
C ARG A 176 -6.77 18.03 4.98
N SER A 177 -7.06 18.32 6.25
CA SER A 177 -7.07 19.69 6.76
C SER A 177 -5.67 20.19 7.08
N GLU A 178 -4.73 19.29 7.39
CA GLU A 178 -3.36 19.65 7.73
C GLU A 178 -2.49 19.86 6.49
N TYR A 179 -2.74 19.10 5.41
CA TYR A 179 -1.96 19.14 4.16
C TYR A 179 -2.87 19.33 2.93
N GLN A 180 -3.20 20.60 2.63
CA GLN A 180 -4.12 20.95 1.55
C GLN A 180 -3.63 20.46 0.17
N ASN A 181 -2.33 20.43 -0.06
CA ASN A 181 -1.75 19.93 -1.30
C ASN A 181 -1.98 18.43 -1.49
N LEU A 182 -1.90 17.61 -0.43
CA LEU A 182 -2.25 16.19 -0.49
C LEU A 182 -3.76 15.99 -0.74
N GLU A 183 -4.61 16.83 -0.16
CA GLU A 183 -6.05 16.81 -0.42
C GLU A 183 -6.36 17.17 -1.88
N ASN A 184 -5.69 18.17 -2.44
CA ASN A 184 -5.82 18.55 -3.85
C ASN A 184 -5.35 17.42 -4.77
N TYR A 185 -4.22 16.82 -4.46
CA TYR A 185 -3.71 15.64 -5.16
C TYR A 185 -4.70 14.47 -5.12
N TRP A 186 -5.24 14.15 -3.95
CA TRP A 186 -6.25 13.10 -3.80
C TRP A 186 -7.49 13.38 -4.65
N LYS A 187 -8.00 14.63 -4.68
CA LYS A 187 -9.15 15.03 -5.51
C LYS A 187 -8.90 14.81 -7.01
N ILE A 188 -7.69 15.07 -7.48
CA ILE A 188 -7.30 14.86 -8.88
C ILE A 188 -7.34 13.37 -9.25
N HIS A 189 -6.91 12.49 -8.34
CA HIS A 189 -6.68 11.08 -8.66
C HIS A 189 -7.78 10.11 -8.18
N LYS A 190 -8.66 10.53 -7.25
CA LYS A 190 -9.67 9.66 -6.63
C LYS A 190 -10.60 8.92 -7.61
N ASP A 191 -10.84 9.54 -8.77
CA ASP A 191 -11.74 8.98 -9.78
C ASP A 191 -11.01 8.11 -10.82
N ARG A 192 -9.69 7.90 -10.67
CA ARG A 192 -8.94 6.97 -11.52
C ARG A 192 -9.46 5.54 -11.33
N GLN A 193 -9.78 4.85 -12.44
CA GLN A 193 -10.47 3.57 -12.41
C GLN A 193 -9.77 2.53 -11.54
N SER A 194 -8.44 2.43 -11.66
CA SER A 194 -7.64 1.50 -10.86
C SER A 194 -7.74 1.74 -9.35
N PHE A 195 -7.87 2.99 -8.90
CA PHE A 195 -8.08 3.33 -7.50
C PHE A 195 -9.51 3.04 -7.02
N LYS A 196 -10.50 3.33 -7.85
CA LYS A 196 -11.92 3.06 -7.53
C LYS A 196 -12.18 1.57 -7.34
N GLU A 197 -11.67 0.75 -8.24
CA GLU A 197 -11.86 -0.71 -8.20
C GLU A 197 -11.05 -1.40 -7.09
N THR A 198 -10.07 -0.73 -6.53
CA THR A 198 -9.20 -1.28 -5.48
C THR A 198 -9.37 -0.62 -4.13
N LYS A 199 -10.45 0.16 -3.94
CA LYS A 199 -10.70 0.88 -2.69
C LYS A 199 -10.60 -0.07 -1.49
N PRO A 200 -9.83 0.30 -0.45
CA PRO A 200 -9.63 -0.59 0.69
C PRO A 200 -10.92 -0.71 1.51
N THR A 201 -11.23 -1.94 1.92
CA THR A 201 -12.37 -2.25 2.77
C THR A 201 -11.91 -3.09 3.97
N ALA A 202 -12.54 -2.88 5.13
CA ALA A 202 -12.22 -3.67 6.31
C ALA A 202 -12.56 -5.15 6.10
N GLN A 203 -11.76 -6.03 6.72
CA GLN A 203 -12.03 -7.46 6.84
C GLN A 203 -12.19 -7.84 8.31
N ILE A 204 -12.99 -8.86 8.56
CA ILE A 204 -13.09 -9.49 9.88
C ILE A 204 -11.86 -10.38 10.05
N ILE A 205 -11.16 -10.19 11.16
CA ILE A 205 -10.05 -11.04 11.59
C ILE A 205 -10.57 -11.91 12.74
N GLU A 206 -10.33 -13.20 12.67
CA GLU A 206 -10.61 -14.11 13.79
C GLU A 206 -9.87 -13.63 15.04
N PRO A 207 -10.48 -13.74 16.24
CA PRO A 207 -9.77 -13.40 17.48
C PRO A 207 -8.47 -14.20 17.54
N LEU A 208 -7.37 -13.51 17.86
CA LEU A 208 -6.13 -14.21 18.16
C LEU A 208 -6.37 -15.04 19.43
N GLU A 209 -6.27 -16.36 19.32
CA GLU A 209 -6.30 -17.24 20.49
C GLU A 209 -5.14 -16.87 21.42
N ASP A 210 -5.42 -16.89 22.73
CA ASP A 210 -4.46 -16.51 23.80
C ASP A 210 -3.31 -17.51 23.94
#